data_d31a797c6bd3a22dba17cab406dd631a
#
_entry.id   d31a797c6bd3a22dba17cab406dd631a
#
_cell.length_a   1.000
_cell.length_b   1.000
_cell.length_c   1.000
_cell.angle_alpha   90.00
_cell.angle_beta   90.00
_cell.angle_gamma   90.00
#
_symmetry.space_group_name_H-M   'P 1'
#
loop_
_entity.id
_entity.type
_entity.pdbx_description
1 polymer ?
#
loop_
_entity_poly.entity_id
_entity_poly.type
_entity_poly.pdbx_seq_one_letter_code
_entity_poly.pdbx_strand_id
1 'polypeptide(L)'
;MMKGKKINESEIEDLDMNNHEMMLKIVGEKIEDREKLIEDIDIHIIKLKMKYGRPRPYEISDEIESVTSTDDTPSFPSGHATESYALAKILGKEYPDKQEELNDMAEKISMSRIQMGNHFPSDVETGKKVGALIADAYLDSDKVSKSWQ
;
A
#
# COMPACT_ATOMS: atom_id res chain seq x y z
N MET A 1 6.36 10.70 14.40
CA MET A 1 5.31 10.12 15.25
C MET A 1 3.97 10.26 14.55
N MET A 2 3.29 9.16 14.36
CA MET A 2 2.04 9.15 13.63
C MET A 2 0.91 9.62 14.54
N LYS A 3 0.49 10.87 14.36
CA LYS A 3 -0.64 11.44 15.07
C LYS A 3 -1.87 11.34 14.18
N GLY A 4 -2.36 10.14 13.95
CA GLY A 4 -3.57 9.95 13.21
C GLY A 4 -4.78 9.81 14.15
N LYS A 5 -5.96 10.07 13.61
CA LYS A 5 -7.20 9.67 14.26
C LYS A 5 -7.14 8.18 14.56
N LYS A 6 -7.53 7.78 15.75
CA LYS A 6 -7.70 6.37 16.08
C LYS A 6 -8.74 5.76 15.15
N ILE A 7 -8.32 4.82 14.32
CA ILE A 7 -9.18 4.13 13.37
C ILE A 7 -9.94 3.03 14.13
N ASN A 8 -11.23 2.92 13.94
CA ASN A 8 -12.01 1.87 14.59
C ASN A 8 -11.85 0.52 13.88
N GLU A 9 -12.23 -0.57 14.53
CA GLU A 9 -12.02 -1.94 14.05
C GLU A 9 -12.70 -2.19 12.70
N SER A 10 -13.91 -1.67 12.49
CA SER A 10 -14.65 -1.80 11.23
C SER A 10 -13.92 -1.10 10.06
N GLU A 11 -13.39 0.10 10.30
CA GLU A 11 -12.60 0.83 9.30
C GLU A 11 -11.31 0.08 8.97
N ILE A 12 -10.67 -0.54 9.97
CA ILE A 12 -9.46 -1.34 9.77
C ILE A 12 -9.74 -2.52 8.85
N GLU A 13 -10.84 -3.23 9.07
CA GLU A 13 -11.23 -4.36 8.23
C GLU A 13 -11.47 -3.93 6.78
N ASP A 14 -12.17 -2.83 6.56
CA ASP A 14 -12.42 -2.30 5.22
C ASP A 14 -11.10 -1.92 4.53
N LEU A 15 -10.20 -1.24 5.24
CA LEU A 15 -8.91 -0.84 4.71
C LEU A 15 -8.01 -2.03 4.40
N ASP A 16 -8.17 -3.14 5.14
CA ASP A 16 -7.42 -4.36 4.90
C ASP A 16 -7.89 -5.09 3.64
N MET A 17 -9.20 -5.21 3.46
CA MET A 17 -9.79 -6.00 2.38
C MET A 17 -9.91 -5.27 1.05
N ASN A 18 -10.07 -3.96 1.08
CA ASN A 18 -10.47 -3.16 -0.08
C ASN A 18 -9.55 -1.98 -0.40
N ASN A 19 -8.28 -2.05 0.01
CA ASN A 19 -7.36 -0.92 -0.16
C ASN A 19 -7.19 -0.47 -1.63
N HIS A 20 -7.12 -1.40 -2.57
CA HIS A 20 -7.03 -1.08 -4.01
C HIS A 20 -8.30 -0.38 -4.48
N GLU A 21 -9.45 -0.94 -4.15
CA GLU A 21 -10.75 -0.38 -4.49
C GLU A 21 -10.91 1.02 -3.93
N MET A 22 -10.53 1.23 -2.67
CA MET A 22 -10.61 2.54 -2.03
C MET A 22 -9.78 3.58 -2.76
N MET A 23 -8.57 3.23 -3.19
CA MET A 23 -7.72 4.14 -3.95
C MET A 23 -8.31 4.46 -5.32
N LEU A 24 -8.72 3.43 -6.06
CA LEU A 24 -9.27 3.59 -7.40
C LEU A 24 -10.61 4.33 -7.41
N LYS A 25 -11.44 4.09 -6.43
CA LYS A 25 -12.73 4.76 -6.29
C LYS A 25 -12.63 6.29 -6.22
N ILE A 26 -11.55 6.80 -5.65
CA ILE A 26 -11.30 8.25 -5.55
C ILE A 26 -11.29 8.89 -6.94
N VAL A 27 -10.78 8.17 -7.94
CA VAL A 27 -10.67 8.66 -9.32
C VAL A 27 -11.73 8.05 -10.25
N GLY A 28 -12.70 7.32 -9.72
CA GLY A 28 -13.79 6.75 -10.49
C GLY A 28 -13.42 5.52 -11.32
N GLU A 29 -12.34 4.82 -10.94
CA GLU A 29 -11.91 3.59 -11.61
C GLU A 29 -12.24 2.36 -10.79
N LYS A 30 -12.20 1.20 -11.44
CA LYS A 30 -12.42 -0.11 -10.84
C LYS A 30 -11.15 -0.94 -10.92
N ILE A 31 -11.07 -2.02 -10.11
CA ILE A 31 -9.93 -2.94 -10.11
C ILE A 31 -9.67 -3.47 -11.53
N GLU A 32 -10.71 -3.81 -12.27
CA GLU A 32 -10.62 -4.34 -13.63
C GLU A 32 -9.89 -3.39 -14.59
N ASP A 33 -9.91 -2.09 -14.31
CA ASP A 33 -9.22 -1.09 -15.15
C ASP A 33 -7.70 -1.10 -14.93
N ARG A 34 -7.22 -1.70 -13.84
CA ARG A 34 -5.82 -1.65 -13.43
C ARG A 34 -5.24 -3.01 -13.00
N GLU A 35 -5.83 -4.11 -13.43
CA GLU A 35 -5.40 -5.46 -13.02
C GLU A 35 -3.91 -5.70 -13.20
N LYS A 36 -3.36 -5.38 -14.37
CA LYS A 36 -1.94 -5.60 -14.66
C LYS A 36 -1.03 -4.74 -13.77
N LEU A 37 -1.40 -3.50 -13.55
CA LEU A 37 -0.63 -2.60 -12.69
C LEU A 37 -0.59 -3.13 -11.26
N ILE A 38 -1.74 -3.52 -10.72
CA ILE A 38 -1.84 -4.06 -9.36
C ILE A 38 -1.02 -5.35 -9.24
N GLU A 39 -1.15 -6.25 -10.20
CA GLU A 39 -0.39 -7.50 -10.25
C GLU A 39 1.12 -7.25 -10.28
N ASP A 40 1.59 -6.30 -11.09
CA ASP A 40 3.01 -5.96 -11.19
C ASP A 40 3.53 -5.39 -9.86
N ILE A 41 2.76 -4.56 -9.19
CA ILE A 41 3.12 -4.03 -7.87
C ILE A 41 3.22 -5.18 -6.86
N ASP A 42 2.24 -6.07 -6.83
CA ASP A 42 2.20 -7.20 -5.91
C ASP A 42 3.38 -8.15 -6.09
N ILE A 43 3.79 -8.42 -7.32
CA ILE A 43 4.96 -9.25 -7.62
C ILE A 43 6.22 -8.65 -7.01
N HIS A 44 6.42 -7.35 -7.13
CA HIS A 44 7.58 -6.67 -6.54
C HIS A 44 7.57 -6.75 -5.02
N ILE A 45 6.40 -6.59 -4.41
CA ILE A 45 6.22 -6.69 -2.96
C ILE A 45 6.59 -8.08 -2.46
N ILE A 46 6.08 -9.13 -3.09
CA ILE A 46 6.33 -10.51 -2.69
C ILE A 46 7.83 -10.84 -2.79
N LYS A 47 8.50 -10.42 -3.85
CA LYS A 47 9.94 -10.63 -4.02
C LYS A 47 10.75 -10.00 -2.87
N LEU A 48 10.39 -8.79 -2.47
CA LEU A 48 11.06 -8.10 -1.37
C LEU A 48 10.78 -8.77 -0.02
N LYS A 49 9.55 -9.18 0.22
CA LYS A 49 9.17 -9.89 1.45
C LYS A 49 9.95 -11.19 1.61
N MET A 50 10.07 -11.97 0.57
CA MET A 50 10.81 -13.23 0.58
C MET A 50 12.31 -13.00 0.79
N LYS A 51 12.84 -11.90 0.29
CA LYS A 51 14.25 -11.55 0.46
C LYS A 51 14.60 -11.23 1.92
N TYR A 52 13.75 -10.50 2.62
CA TYR A 52 14.05 -10.02 3.98
C TYR A 52 13.54 -10.93 5.09
N GLY A 53 12.41 -11.60 4.90
CA GLY A 53 11.91 -12.61 5.83
C GLY A 53 11.56 -12.14 7.23
N ARG A 54 11.26 -10.84 7.45
CA ARG A 54 10.97 -10.30 8.77
C ARG A 54 9.66 -10.87 9.36
N PRO A 55 9.68 -11.40 10.62
CA PRO A 55 8.46 -11.82 11.28
C PRO A 55 7.55 -10.62 11.60
N ARG A 56 6.25 -10.85 11.69
CA ARG A 56 5.29 -9.80 12.00
C ARG A 56 5.28 -9.49 13.50
N PRO A 57 4.83 -8.27 13.91
CA PRO A 57 4.85 -7.87 15.32
C PRO A 57 4.14 -8.86 16.25
N TYR A 58 2.98 -9.37 15.89
CA TYR A 58 2.23 -10.31 16.72
C TYR A 58 2.92 -11.67 16.87
N GLU A 59 3.86 -12.02 15.97
CA GLU A 59 4.62 -13.26 16.03
C GLU A 59 5.75 -13.22 17.07
N ILE A 60 6.21 -12.03 17.46
CA ILE A 60 7.33 -11.85 18.37
C ILE A 60 6.93 -11.29 19.74
N SER A 61 5.68 -10.89 19.93
CA SER A 61 5.19 -10.37 21.22
C SER A 61 3.77 -10.81 21.48
N ASP A 62 3.57 -11.49 22.62
CA ASP A 62 2.25 -11.92 23.09
C ASP A 62 1.33 -10.75 23.45
N GLU A 63 1.90 -9.57 23.66
CA GLU A 63 1.16 -8.34 23.97
C GLU A 63 0.52 -7.71 22.74
N ILE A 64 0.92 -8.13 21.55
CA ILE A 64 0.42 -7.60 20.28
C ILE A 64 -0.49 -8.65 19.63
N GLU A 65 -1.75 -8.31 19.45
CA GLU A 65 -2.72 -9.15 18.75
C GLU A 65 -3.02 -8.56 17.38
N SER A 66 -3.14 -9.42 16.38
CA SER A 66 -3.60 -8.98 15.06
C SER A 66 -5.12 -8.87 15.05
N VAL A 67 -5.63 -7.74 14.62
CA VAL A 67 -7.08 -7.47 14.52
C VAL A 67 -7.71 -8.20 13.34
N THR A 68 -6.91 -8.45 12.29
CA THR A 68 -7.37 -9.12 11.07
C THR A 68 -6.47 -10.31 10.74
N SER A 69 -6.96 -11.22 9.90
CA SER A 69 -6.12 -12.28 9.35
C SER A 69 -5.07 -11.66 8.41
N THR A 70 -3.86 -12.20 8.46
CA THR A 70 -2.76 -11.74 7.60
C THR A 70 -2.35 -12.86 6.65
N ASP A 71 -1.69 -12.47 5.56
CA ASP A 71 -1.07 -13.42 4.66
C ASP A 71 0.11 -14.11 5.35
N ASP A 72 0.42 -15.34 4.93
CA ASP A 72 1.60 -16.09 5.42
C ASP A 72 2.91 -15.54 4.84
N THR A 73 3.01 -14.22 4.70
CA THR A 73 4.19 -13.54 4.17
C THR A 73 4.89 -12.72 5.25
N PRO A 74 6.21 -12.53 5.12
CA PRO A 74 6.95 -11.67 6.06
C PRO A 74 6.41 -10.24 6.09
N SER A 75 6.71 -9.51 7.18
CA SER A 75 6.16 -8.16 7.39
C SER A 75 6.81 -7.06 6.55
N PHE A 76 8.06 -7.24 6.15
CA PHE A 76 8.84 -6.18 5.49
C PHE A 76 8.96 -6.40 3.98
N PRO A 77 8.70 -5.41 3.15
CA PRO A 77 7.98 -4.17 3.47
C PRO A 77 6.48 -4.37 3.59
N SER A 78 5.76 -3.36 4.08
CA SER A 78 4.29 -3.42 4.12
C SER A 78 3.71 -3.40 2.72
N GLY A 79 2.95 -4.44 2.36
CA GLY A 79 2.30 -4.54 1.05
C GLY A 79 1.25 -3.46 0.83
N HIS A 80 0.38 -3.26 1.81
CA HIS A 80 -0.68 -2.25 1.72
C HIS A 80 -0.11 -0.83 1.61
N ALA A 81 0.95 -0.52 2.36
CA ALA A 81 1.63 0.78 2.26
C ALA A 81 2.28 0.95 0.88
N THR A 82 2.97 -0.07 0.38
CA THR A 82 3.60 -0.03 -0.94
C THR A 82 2.58 0.19 -2.05
N GLU A 83 1.52 -0.60 -2.07
CA GLU A 83 0.46 -0.50 -3.06
C GLU A 83 -0.25 0.84 -3.04
N SER A 84 -0.66 1.30 -1.86
CA SER A 84 -1.41 2.54 -1.74
C SER A 84 -0.58 3.76 -2.12
N TYR A 85 0.69 3.81 -1.75
CA TYR A 85 1.57 4.92 -2.15
C TYR A 85 1.95 4.87 -3.62
N ALA A 86 2.13 3.69 -4.19
CA ALA A 86 2.35 3.54 -5.63
C ALA A 86 1.13 4.04 -6.41
N LEU A 87 -0.06 3.60 -6.03
CA LEU A 87 -1.30 4.03 -6.66
C LEU A 87 -1.55 5.53 -6.48
N ALA A 88 -1.29 6.06 -5.29
CA ALA A 88 -1.46 7.50 -5.04
C ALA A 88 -0.59 8.34 -5.98
N LYS A 89 0.64 7.94 -6.21
CA LYS A 89 1.55 8.66 -7.09
C LYS A 89 1.17 8.52 -8.56
N ILE A 90 0.84 7.31 -9.00
CA ILE A 90 0.44 7.05 -10.39
C ILE A 90 -0.88 7.74 -10.71
N LEU A 91 -1.91 7.54 -9.90
CA LEU A 91 -3.22 8.13 -10.10
C LEU A 91 -3.19 9.65 -9.95
N GLY A 92 -2.37 10.17 -9.02
CA GLY A 92 -2.21 11.60 -8.82
C GLY A 92 -1.61 12.31 -10.03
N LYS A 93 -0.77 11.63 -10.82
CA LYS A 93 -0.25 12.15 -12.07
C LYS A 93 -1.34 12.27 -13.14
N GLU A 94 -2.22 11.27 -13.19
CA GLU A 94 -3.33 11.24 -14.15
C GLU A 94 -4.50 12.13 -13.73
N TYR A 95 -4.70 12.26 -12.41
CA TYR A 95 -5.79 13.05 -11.81
C TYR A 95 -5.21 14.04 -10.78
N PRO A 96 -4.55 15.11 -11.23
CA PRO A 96 -3.86 16.04 -10.30
C PRO A 96 -4.75 16.69 -9.25
N ASP A 97 -6.03 16.91 -9.55
CA ASP A 97 -7.02 17.46 -8.64
C ASP A 97 -7.39 16.49 -7.50
N LYS A 98 -7.03 15.23 -7.62
CA LYS A 98 -7.29 14.19 -6.61
C LYS A 98 -6.05 13.80 -5.80
N GLN A 99 -4.90 14.42 -6.05
CA GLN A 99 -3.64 14.04 -5.41
C GLN A 99 -3.71 14.10 -3.88
N GLU A 100 -4.29 15.14 -3.33
CA GLU A 100 -4.40 15.29 -1.87
C GLU A 100 -5.27 14.19 -1.25
N GLU A 101 -6.42 13.91 -1.85
CA GLU A 101 -7.33 12.85 -1.42
C GLU A 101 -6.66 11.47 -1.49
N LEU A 102 -5.92 11.23 -2.56
CA LEU A 102 -5.16 9.98 -2.76
C LEU A 102 -4.08 9.82 -1.69
N ASN A 103 -3.34 10.88 -1.40
CA ASN A 103 -2.30 10.87 -0.38
C ASN A 103 -2.87 10.61 1.02
N ASP A 104 -3.99 11.25 1.35
CA ASP A 104 -4.66 11.09 2.63
C ASP A 104 -5.15 9.64 2.81
N MET A 105 -5.72 9.06 1.77
CA MET A 105 -6.18 7.67 1.82
C MET A 105 -5.00 6.70 1.97
N ALA A 106 -3.92 6.91 1.25
CA ALA A 106 -2.71 6.08 1.34
C ALA A 106 -2.12 6.13 2.76
N GLU A 107 -2.09 7.31 3.39
CA GLU A 107 -1.63 7.46 4.76
C GLU A 107 -2.54 6.73 5.75
N LYS A 108 -3.85 6.84 5.58
CA LYS A 108 -4.83 6.16 6.42
C LYS A 108 -4.69 4.64 6.33
N ILE A 109 -4.54 4.10 5.13
CA ILE A 109 -4.30 2.67 4.89
C ILE A 109 -3.02 2.23 5.59
N SER A 110 -1.94 3.00 5.43
CA SER A 110 -0.64 2.68 6.00
C SER A 110 -0.65 2.67 7.53
N MET A 111 -1.31 3.67 8.14
CA MET A 111 -1.47 3.75 9.59
C MET A 111 -2.23 2.56 10.15
N SER A 112 -3.27 2.11 9.44
CA SER A 112 -4.08 0.97 9.90
C SER A 112 -3.25 -0.30 10.07
N ARG A 113 -2.21 -0.48 9.24
CA ARG A 113 -1.34 -1.67 9.31
C ARG A 113 -0.55 -1.74 10.61
N ILE A 114 -0.15 -0.60 11.15
CA ILE A 114 0.55 -0.52 12.43
C ILE A 114 -0.44 -0.73 13.57
N GLN A 115 -1.57 -0.06 13.52
CA GLN A 115 -2.60 -0.11 14.57
C GLN A 115 -3.18 -1.52 14.77
N MET A 116 -3.29 -2.31 13.69
CA MET A 116 -3.79 -3.67 13.79
C MET A 116 -2.73 -4.70 14.20
N GLY A 117 -1.48 -4.28 14.42
CA GLY A 117 -0.40 -5.16 14.89
C GLY A 117 0.23 -6.03 13.80
N ASN A 118 -0.03 -5.75 12.53
CA ASN A 118 0.47 -6.55 11.41
C ASN A 118 1.83 -6.10 10.90
N HIS A 119 2.20 -4.84 11.15
CA HIS A 119 3.44 -4.26 10.66
C HIS A 119 4.13 -3.38 11.68
N PHE A 120 5.45 -3.32 11.60
CA PHE A 120 6.26 -2.35 12.30
C PHE A 120 6.22 -1.00 11.56
N PRO A 121 6.43 0.12 12.26
CA PRO A 121 6.55 1.43 11.60
C PRO A 121 7.57 1.44 10.46
N SER A 122 8.71 0.74 10.64
CA SER A 122 9.74 0.63 9.60
C SER A 122 9.26 -0.12 8.35
N ASP A 123 8.36 -1.10 8.49
CA ASP A 123 7.77 -1.81 7.35
C ASP A 123 6.95 -0.84 6.51
N VAL A 124 6.19 0.02 7.17
CA VAL A 124 5.32 1.01 6.53
C VAL A 124 6.15 2.12 5.88
N GLU A 125 7.15 2.66 6.59
CA GLU A 125 8.01 3.71 6.04
C GLU A 125 8.77 3.23 4.80
N THR A 126 9.29 2.00 4.83
CA THR A 126 9.94 1.42 3.66
C THR A 126 8.94 1.17 2.55
N GLY A 127 7.74 0.70 2.89
CA GLY A 127 6.66 0.50 1.91
C GLY A 127 6.32 1.78 1.15
N LYS A 128 6.24 2.91 1.85
CA LYS A 128 6.01 4.23 1.23
C LYS A 128 7.09 4.56 0.21
N LYS A 129 8.36 4.37 0.56
CA LYS A 129 9.50 4.64 -0.32
C LYS A 129 9.53 3.70 -1.52
N VAL A 130 9.32 2.42 -1.30
CA VAL A 130 9.28 1.41 -2.36
C VAL A 130 8.11 1.68 -3.31
N GLY A 131 6.94 2.01 -2.78
CA GLY A 131 5.78 2.38 -3.57
C GLY A 131 6.05 3.56 -4.49
N ALA A 132 6.71 4.60 -3.96
CA ALA A 132 7.09 5.77 -4.77
C ALA A 132 8.08 5.39 -5.88
N LEU A 133 9.06 4.53 -5.60
CA LEU A 133 10.01 4.06 -6.60
C LEU A 133 9.36 3.21 -7.69
N ILE A 134 8.44 2.33 -7.32
CA ILE A 134 7.67 1.52 -8.28
C ILE A 134 6.85 2.44 -9.18
N ALA A 135 6.21 3.46 -8.61
CA ALA A 135 5.44 4.43 -9.37
C ALA A 135 6.30 5.21 -10.35
N ASP A 136 7.49 5.65 -9.94
CA ASP A 136 8.41 6.35 -10.82
C ASP A 136 8.84 5.48 -12.00
N ALA A 137 9.18 4.22 -11.74
CA ALA A 137 9.57 3.28 -12.78
C ALA A 137 8.42 3.02 -13.76
N TYR A 138 7.20 2.87 -13.26
CA TYR A 138 6.01 2.68 -14.08
C TYR A 138 5.74 3.91 -14.97
N LEU A 139 5.80 5.10 -14.41
CA LEU A 139 5.55 6.35 -15.15
C LEU A 139 6.62 6.60 -16.21
N ASP A 140 7.88 6.30 -15.94
CA ASP A 140 8.98 6.41 -16.90
C ASP A 140 8.82 5.41 -18.04
N SER A 141 8.46 4.17 -17.72
CA SER A 141 8.20 3.12 -18.70
C SER A 141 7.02 3.50 -19.62
N ASP A 142 5.95 4.06 -19.05
CA ASP A 142 4.79 4.54 -19.80
C ASP A 142 5.16 5.68 -20.76
N LYS A 143 5.99 6.62 -20.32
CA LYS A 143 6.51 7.70 -21.17
C LYS A 143 7.33 7.16 -22.34
N VAL A 144 8.21 6.21 -22.08
CA VAL A 144 9.03 5.57 -23.13
C VAL A 144 8.13 4.89 -24.14
N SER A 145 7.15 4.11 -23.67
CA SER A 145 6.19 3.43 -24.54
C SER A 145 5.41 4.41 -25.42
N LYS A 146 4.95 5.53 -24.85
CA LYS A 146 4.23 6.57 -25.60
C LYS A 146 5.12 7.30 -26.60
N SER A 147 6.40 7.49 -26.30
CA SER A 147 7.34 8.17 -27.20
C SER A 147 7.65 7.37 -28.47
N TRP A 148 7.43 6.06 -28.45
CA TRP A 148 7.63 5.18 -29.60
C TRP A 148 6.40 5.07 -30.52
N GLN A 149 5.29 5.64 -30.10
CA GLN A 149 4.05 5.71 -30.88
C GLN A 149 4.03 7.02 -31.70
#